data_3fbec9e01aee0ac40663e6a03b57c28b
#
_entry.id   3fbec9e01aee0ac40663e6a03b57c28b
#
_cell.length_a   1.000
_cell.length_b   1.000
_cell.length_c   1.000
_cell.angle_alpha   90.00
_cell.angle_beta   90.00
_cell.angle_gamma   90.00
#
_symmetry.space_group_name_H-M   'P 1'
#
loop_
_entity.id
_entity.type
_entity.pdbx_description
1 polymer ?
#
loop_
_entity_poly.entity_id
_entity_poly.type
_entity_poly.pdbx_seq_one_letter_code
_entity_poly.pdbx_strand_id
1 'polypeptide(L)'
;KGNALKDAVAQKLNLQSGVQVSTEDLFKANLGRLVDLIAQSITLKKQIWIKDYYSLRSDTVSDRLVEPVGFTADYEHIHAFELESQSMKMFKIERMGDVVIASESWKFELGHELPDQALFGFTGKGKFYIKLKLSKKAYQLMVEEYPTARPFIQIKNRNQYFFEGEIPHLPGLARFILSLPGEVKVEEGNELKAYLTEQIQKGFF
;
A
#
# COMPACT_ATOMS: atom_id res chain seq x y z
N LYS A 1 -8.32 -4.63 -27.42
CA LYS A 1 -7.09 -4.50 -28.26
C LYS A 1 -5.80 -4.91 -27.52
N GLY A 2 -5.76 -4.85 -26.16
CA GLY A 2 -4.58 -5.24 -25.37
C GLY A 2 -4.30 -6.76 -25.34
N ASN A 3 -5.31 -7.61 -25.45
CA ASN A 3 -5.13 -9.06 -25.37
C ASN A 3 -4.48 -9.65 -26.63
N ALA A 4 -4.82 -9.17 -27.83
CA ALA A 4 -4.27 -9.69 -29.08
C ALA A 4 -2.75 -9.50 -29.21
N LEU A 5 -2.19 -8.41 -28.66
CA LEU A 5 -0.73 -8.19 -28.65
C LEU A 5 -0.04 -9.12 -27.63
N LYS A 6 -0.64 -9.34 -26.46
CA LYS A 6 -0.12 -10.28 -25.45
C LYS A 6 -0.12 -11.71 -25.99
N ASP A 7 -1.20 -12.11 -26.64
CA ASP A 7 -1.31 -13.45 -27.25
C ASP A 7 -0.31 -13.65 -28.40
N ALA A 8 -0.12 -12.63 -29.23
CA ALA A 8 0.87 -12.66 -30.32
C ALA A 8 2.32 -12.73 -29.79
N VAL A 9 2.64 -12.03 -28.71
CA VAL A 9 3.98 -12.07 -28.08
C VAL A 9 4.20 -13.42 -27.41
N ALA A 10 3.20 -13.94 -26.66
CA ALA A 10 3.26 -15.25 -26.04
C ALA A 10 3.45 -16.37 -27.06
N GLN A 11 2.69 -16.32 -28.16
CA GLN A 11 2.80 -17.28 -29.26
C GLN A 11 4.20 -17.24 -29.93
N LYS A 12 4.78 -16.05 -30.11
CA LYS A 12 6.11 -15.87 -30.70
C LYS A 12 7.22 -16.38 -29.76
N LEU A 13 7.09 -16.17 -28.46
CA LEU A 13 8.03 -16.70 -27.46
C LEU A 13 7.95 -18.23 -27.37
N ASN A 14 6.77 -18.80 -27.42
CA ASN A 14 6.55 -20.25 -27.42
C ASN A 14 7.15 -20.94 -28.67
N LEU A 15 7.06 -20.30 -29.83
CA LEU A 15 7.65 -20.82 -31.08
C LEU A 15 9.18 -20.79 -31.08
N GLN A 16 9.79 -19.87 -30.33
CA GLN A 16 11.26 -19.72 -30.30
C GLN A 16 11.92 -20.57 -29.18
N SER A 17 11.25 -20.84 -28.08
CA SER A 17 11.87 -21.47 -26.91
C SER A 17 11.35 -22.86 -26.58
N GLY A 18 10.25 -23.31 -27.19
CA GLY A 18 9.58 -24.55 -26.79
C GLY A 18 9.02 -24.52 -25.36
N VAL A 19 9.09 -23.39 -24.68
CA VAL A 19 8.60 -23.18 -23.31
C VAL A 19 7.21 -22.53 -23.37
N GLN A 20 6.23 -23.12 -22.73
CA GLN A 20 4.92 -22.50 -22.54
C GLN A 20 5.06 -21.36 -21.52
N VAL A 21 5.01 -20.11 -21.97
CA VAL A 21 4.97 -18.92 -21.09
C VAL A 21 3.51 -18.63 -20.74
N SER A 22 3.16 -18.75 -19.47
CA SER A 22 1.82 -18.43 -19.01
C SER A 22 1.57 -16.92 -18.95
N THR A 23 0.30 -16.50 -18.95
CA THR A 23 -0.06 -15.08 -18.75
C THR A 23 0.45 -14.57 -17.38
N GLU A 24 0.52 -15.47 -16.40
CA GLU A 24 1.05 -15.17 -15.08
C GLU A 24 2.57 -14.92 -15.11
N ASP A 25 3.32 -15.70 -15.92
CA ASP A 25 4.76 -15.50 -16.06
C ASP A 25 5.07 -14.17 -16.76
N LEU A 26 4.26 -13.78 -17.75
CA LEU A 26 4.37 -12.48 -18.42
C LEU A 26 4.06 -11.33 -17.46
N PHE A 27 3.06 -11.49 -16.60
CA PHE A 27 2.71 -10.52 -15.58
C PHE A 27 3.84 -10.36 -14.55
N LYS A 28 4.39 -11.46 -14.04
CA LYS A 28 5.54 -11.46 -13.12
C LYS A 28 6.78 -10.82 -13.76
N ALA A 29 7.06 -11.14 -15.03
CA ALA A 29 8.16 -10.53 -15.74
C ALA A 29 7.99 -9.01 -15.92
N ASN A 30 6.77 -8.56 -16.19
CA ASN A 30 6.47 -7.12 -16.26
C ASN A 30 6.65 -6.44 -14.90
N LEU A 31 6.16 -7.04 -13.79
CA LEU A 31 6.38 -6.50 -12.45
C LEU A 31 7.88 -6.40 -12.13
N GLY A 32 8.67 -7.43 -12.44
CA GLY A 32 10.13 -7.40 -12.27
C GLY A 32 10.77 -6.22 -13.01
N ARG A 33 10.38 -5.97 -14.27
CA ARG A 33 10.85 -4.82 -15.03
C ARG A 33 10.48 -3.47 -14.39
N LEU A 34 9.25 -3.35 -13.87
CA LEU A 34 8.84 -2.12 -13.18
C LEU A 34 9.67 -1.88 -11.92
N VAL A 35 9.90 -2.94 -11.12
CA VAL A 35 10.75 -2.88 -9.92
C VAL A 35 12.17 -2.45 -10.28
N ASP A 36 12.77 -3.00 -11.35
CA ASP A 36 14.12 -2.65 -11.79
C ASP A 36 14.21 -1.17 -12.18
N LEU A 37 13.26 -0.67 -12.97
CA LEU A 37 13.22 0.75 -13.38
C LEU A 37 13.07 1.68 -12.17
N ILE A 38 12.22 1.32 -11.22
CA ILE A 38 12.03 2.09 -9.98
C ILE A 38 13.32 2.08 -9.15
N ALA A 39 13.94 0.91 -8.94
CA ALA A 39 15.19 0.80 -8.20
C ALA A 39 16.32 1.62 -8.84
N GLN A 40 16.43 1.57 -10.16
CA GLN A 40 17.37 2.39 -10.91
C GLN A 40 17.11 3.89 -10.71
N SER A 41 15.85 4.32 -10.78
CA SER A 41 15.49 5.73 -10.61
C SER A 41 15.79 6.25 -9.20
N ILE A 42 15.57 5.42 -8.17
CA ILE A 42 15.93 5.75 -6.77
C ILE A 42 17.44 5.94 -6.65
N THR A 43 18.22 5.00 -7.19
CA THR A 43 19.69 5.05 -7.15
C THR A 43 20.25 6.29 -7.86
N LEU A 44 19.65 6.65 -9.01
CA LEU A 44 20.04 7.81 -9.81
C LEU A 44 19.40 9.13 -9.34
N LYS A 45 18.56 9.09 -8.31
CA LYS A 45 17.76 10.24 -7.84
C LYS A 45 16.98 10.90 -9.00
N LYS A 46 16.31 10.09 -9.82
CA LYS A 46 15.53 10.54 -10.97
C LYS A 46 14.03 10.50 -10.68
N GLN A 47 13.30 11.47 -11.26
CA GLN A 47 11.84 11.43 -11.32
C GLN A 47 11.40 10.29 -12.23
N ILE A 48 10.20 9.76 -11.99
CA ILE A 48 9.56 8.77 -12.88
C ILE A 48 8.13 9.20 -13.20
N TRP A 49 7.70 8.85 -14.39
CA TRP A 49 6.29 8.79 -14.76
C TRP A 49 5.76 7.39 -14.43
N ILE A 50 4.79 7.30 -13.56
CA ILE A 50 3.94 6.11 -13.41
C ILE A 50 2.80 6.29 -14.42
N LYS A 51 2.75 5.44 -15.44
CA LYS A 51 1.74 5.49 -16.48
C LYS A 51 0.52 4.67 -16.12
N ASP A 52 -0.65 5.16 -16.51
CA ASP A 52 -1.94 4.47 -16.34
C ASP A 52 -2.17 3.95 -14.92
N TYR A 53 -1.84 4.76 -13.90
CA TYR A 53 -2.01 4.36 -12.50
C TYR A 53 -3.49 4.34 -12.10
N TYR A 54 -3.98 3.16 -11.69
CA TYR A 54 -5.33 3.03 -11.15
C TYR A 54 -5.39 3.41 -9.66
N SER A 55 -6.12 4.48 -9.37
CA SER A 55 -6.35 4.96 -8.01
C SER A 55 -7.67 4.45 -7.47
N LEU A 56 -7.63 3.57 -6.45
CA LEU A 56 -8.84 3.08 -5.78
C LEU A 56 -9.65 4.19 -5.08
N ARG A 57 -8.98 5.27 -4.67
CA ARG A 57 -9.65 6.36 -3.92
C ARG A 57 -10.53 7.20 -4.81
N SER A 58 -10.07 7.50 -6.02
CA SER A 58 -10.78 8.35 -6.99
C SER A 58 -11.48 7.55 -8.08
N ASP A 59 -11.27 6.23 -8.13
CA ASP A 59 -11.75 5.33 -9.19
C ASP A 59 -11.38 5.83 -10.60
N THR A 60 -10.13 6.29 -10.73
CA THR A 60 -9.60 6.89 -11.97
C THR A 60 -8.27 6.30 -12.36
N VAL A 61 -8.00 6.28 -13.66
CA VAL A 61 -6.70 5.97 -14.23
C VAL A 61 -6.05 7.26 -14.70
N SER A 62 -4.80 7.53 -14.27
CA SER A 62 -4.06 8.72 -14.68
C SER A 62 -2.56 8.53 -14.51
N ASP A 63 -1.79 9.30 -15.28
CA ASP A 63 -0.35 9.37 -15.12
C ASP A 63 0.03 10.14 -13.85
N ARG A 64 1.12 9.71 -13.21
CA ARG A 64 1.67 10.36 -12.01
C ARG A 64 3.15 10.66 -12.21
N LEU A 65 3.54 11.91 -12.00
CA LEU A 65 4.95 12.29 -11.93
C LEU A 65 5.38 12.28 -10.47
N VAL A 66 6.37 11.44 -10.14
CA VAL A 66 6.78 11.23 -8.76
C VAL A 66 8.31 11.13 -8.61
N GLU A 67 8.79 11.41 -7.42
CA GLU A 67 10.15 11.13 -6.97
C GLU A 67 10.11 9.88 -6.09
N PRO A 68 10.48 8.69 -6.59
CA PRO A 68 10.44 7.46 -5.81
C PRO A 68 11.56 7.44 -4.78
N VAL A 69 11.21 7.16 -3.51
CA VAL A 69 12.14 7.24 -2.38
C VAL A 69 12.57 5.86 -1.89
N GLY A 70 11.69 4.89 -1.94
CA GLY A 70 11.98 3.53 -1.49
C GLY A 70 10.81 2.58 -1.66
N PHE A 71 11.10 1.29 -1.49
CA PHE A 71 10.09 0.24 -1.47
C PHE A 71 9.57 -0.02 -0.05
N THR A 72 8.35 -0.54 0.05
CA THR A 72 7.88 -1.16 1.29
C THR A 72 8.61 -2.49 1.55
N ALA A 73 8.56 -3.00 2.79
CA ALA A 73 9.27 -4.22 3.17
C ALA A 73 8.83 -5.48 2.39
N ASP A 74 7.59 -5.48 1.88
CA ASP A 74 7.02 -6.54 1.04
C ASP A 74 7.28 -6.35 -0.46
N TYR A 75 7.88 -5.23 -0.86
CA TYR A 75 8.08 -4.82 -2.26
C TYR A 75 6.80 -4.67 -3.09
N GLU A 76 5.63 -4.65 -2.48
CA GLU A 76 4.36 -4.45 -3.20
C GLU A 76 4.09 -2.99 -3.52
N HIS A 77 4.66 -2.07 -2.74
CA HIS A 77 4.44 -0.63 -2.88
C HIS A 77 5.76 0.14 -2.92
N ILE A 78 5.69 1.35 -3.44
CA ILE A 78 6.74 2.36 -3.30
C ILE A 78 6.25 3.56 -2.51
N HIS A 79 7.14 4.12 -1.72
CA HIS A 79 7.00 5.47 -1.19
C HIS A 79 7.56 6.45 -2.20
N ALA A 80 6.77 7.44 -2.60
CA ALA A 80 7.19 8.45 -3.55
C ALA A 80 6.57 9.81 -3.24
N PHE A 81 7.31 10.88 -3.49
CA PHE A 81 6.80 12.24 -3.43
C PHE A 81 6.10 12.56 -4.75
N GLU A 82 4.79 12.80 -4.70
CA GLU A 82 4.01 13.17 -5.88
C GLU A 82 4.07 14.67 -6.12
N LEU A 83 4.50 15.06 -7.32
CA LEU A 83 4.74 16.46 -7.64
C LEU A 83 3.45 17.30 -7.71
N GLU A 84 2.35 16.72 -8.19
CA GLU A 84 1.07 17.42 -8.31
C GLU A 84 0.49 17.81 -6.95
N SER A 85 0.45 16.87 -6.00
CA SER A 85 -0.08 17.12 -4.66
C SER A 85 0.96 17.62 -3.67
N GLN A 86 2.24 17.69 -4.08
CA GLN A 86 3.40 18.05 -3.24
C GLN A 86 3.41 17.30 -1.90
N SER A 87 3.22 15.99 -1.94
CA SER A 87 3.15 15.16 -0.73
C SER A 87 3.66 13.75 -0.97
N MET A 88 4.17 13.14 0.09
CA MET A 88 4.51 11.72 0.09
C MET A 88 3.27 10.87 -0.05
N LYS A 89 3.32 9.90 -0.95
CA LYS A 89 2.27 8.92 -1.19
C LYS A 89 2.85 7.52 -1.31
N MET A 90 1.97 6.54 -1.21
CA MET A 90 2.29 5.15 -1.44
C MET A 90 1.56 4.66 -2.70
N PHE A 91 2.30 4.06 -3.62
CA PHE A 91 1.78 3.55 -4.88
C PHE A 91 1.97 2.03 -4.96
N LYS A 92 0.90 1.29 -5.24
CA LYS A 92 0.98 -0.16 -5.44
C LYS A 92 1.52 -0.46 -6.83
N ILE A 93 2.59 -1.26 -6.92
CA ILE A 93 3.28 -1.54 -8.20
C ILE A 93 2.37 -2.26 -9.19
N GLU A 94 1.56 -3.21 -8.73
CA GLU A 94 0.60 -3.93 -9.58
C GLU A 94 -0.47 -3.05 -10.26
N ARG A 95 -0.65 -1.81 -9.78
CA ARG A 95 -1.61 -0.84 -10.34
C ARG A 95 -0.99 0.12 -11.34
N MET A 96 0.30 -0.02 -11.61
CA MET A 96 1.02 0.77 -12.60
C MET A 96 0.93 0.07 -13.97
N GLY A 97 0.48 0.79 -14.98
CA GLY A 97 0.50 0.28 -16.35
C GLY A 97 1.92 0.19 -16.90
N ASP A 98 2.72 1.23 -16.65
CA ASP A 98 4.14 1.30 -16.99
C ASP A 98 4.89 2.30 -16.09
N VAL A 99 6.24 2.24 -16.13
CA VAL A 99 7.14 3.19 -15.48
C VAL A 99 8.16 3.69 -16.51
N VAL A 100 8.31 5.01 -16.59
CA VAL A 100 9.28 5.68 -17.45
C VAL A 100 10.16 6.59 -16.62
N ILE A 101 11.47 6.38 -16.64
CA ILE A 101 12.43 7.26 -15.96
C ILE A 101 12.48 8.60 -16.70
N ALA A 102 12.23 9.70 -15.99
CA ALA A 102 12.30 11.05 -16.55
C ALA A 102 13.74 11.54 -16.67
N SER A 103 13.95 12.56 -17.50
CA SER A 103 15.25 13.23 -17.63
C SER A 103 15.63 14.00 -16.36
N GLU A 104 14.60 14.49 -15.63
CA GLU A 104 14.72 15.33 -14.44
C GLU A 104 15.21 14.54 -13.24
N SER A 105 16.08 15.17 -12.45
CA SER A 105 16.46 14.66 -11.14
C SER A 105 15.47 15.11 -10.07
N TRP A 106 15.53 14.52 -8.89
CA TRP A 106 14.75 14.95 -7.74
C TRP A 106 14.93 16.44 -7.46
N LYS A 107 13.83 17.12 -7.15
CA LYS A 107 13.79 18.55 -6.81
C LYS A 107 13.29 18.81 -5.39
N PHE A 108 12.58 17.83 -4.82
CA PHE A 108 11.87 17.97 -3.56
C PHE A 108 12.42 17.06 -2.47
N GLU A 109 13.72 16.79 -2.49
CA GLU A 109 14.38 15.84 -1.56
C GLU A 109 14.14 16.20 -0.07
N LEU A 110 13.99 17.49 0.26
CA LEU A 110 13.61 17.93 1.62
C LEU A 110 12.19 17.55 2.03
N GLY A 111 11.33 17.24 1.06
CA GLY A 111 9.95 16.75 1.27
C GLY A 111 9.85 15.23 1.31
N HIS A 112 10.97 14.51 1.17
CA HIS A 112 11.05 13.05 1.21
C HIS A 112 11.01 12.53 2.66
N GLU A 113 10.05 12.99 3.43
CA GLU A 113 9.76 12.37 4.72
C GLU A 113 9.13 11.00 4.46
N LEU A 114 9.89 9.92 4.71
CA LEU A 114 9.27 8.60 4.80
C LEU A 114 8.26 8.68 5.94
N PRO A 115 6.97 8.44 5.67
CA PRO A 115 6.02 8.44 6.76
C PRO A 115 6.47 7.41 7.79
N ASP A 116 6.50 7.80 9.05
CA ASP A 116 6.66 6.88 10.16
C ASP A 116 5.75 5.69 9.89
N GLN A 117 6.35 4.52 9.86
CA GLN A 117 5.81 3.22 9.42
C GLN A 117 4.29 3.23 9.27
N ALA A 118 3.80 3.12 8.01
CA ALA A 118 2.37 3.19 7.70
C ALA A 118 1.60 2.11 8.47
N LEU A 119 1.17 2.43 9.67
CA LEU A 119 0.31 1.56 10.46
C LEU A 119 -1.00 1.35 9.70
N PHE A 120 -1.38 0.10 9.53
CA PHE A 120 -2.60 -0.29 8.81
C PHE A 120 -2.68 0.13 7.34
N GLY A 121 -1.52 0.24 6.66
CA GLY A 121 -1.44 0.44 5.21
C GLY A 121 -1.82 1.83 4.71
N PHE A 122 -1.94 2.82 5.59
CA PHE A 122 -2.29 4.19 5.22
C PHE A 122 -1.33 5.20 5.85
N THR A 123 -0.91 6.15 5.02
CA THR A 123 -0.17 7.33 5.45
C THR A 123 -1.14 8.47 5.77
N GLY A 124 -0.86 9.26 6.78
CA GLY A 124 -1.68 10.41 7.16
C GLY A 124 -0.92 11.35 8.09
N LYS A 125 -1.39 12.57 8.22
CA LYS A 125 -0.85 13.57 9.15
C LYS A 125 -1.61 13.59 10.49
N GLY A 126 -2.59 12.68 10.66
CA GLY A 126 -3.38 12.57 11.88
C GLY A 126 -2.56 11.95 13.02
N LYS A 127 -2.92 12.30 14.25
CA LYS A 127 -2.41 11.69 15.47
C LYS A 127 -3.61 11.27 16.31
N PHE A 128 -4.09 10.05 16.06
CA PHE A 128 -5.22 9.49 16.78
C PHE A 128 -4.70 8.48 17.79
N TYR A 129 -4.75 8.80 19.08
CA TYR A 129 -4.41 7.84 20.10
C TYR A 129 -5.52 6.80 20.25
N ILE A 130 -5.14 5.53 20.13
CA ILE A 130 -6.08 4.41 20.13
C ILE A 130 -5.62 3.34 21.10
N LYS A 131 -6.59 2.80 21.84
CA LYS A 131 -6.41 1.61 22.65
C LYS A 131 -7.49 0.59 22.34
N LEU A 132 -7.06 -0.59 21.94
CA LEU A 132 -7.93 -1.71 21.61
C LEU A 132 -7.65 -2.88 22.53
N LYS A 133 -8.70 -3.58 22.93
CA LYS A 133 -8.59 -4.94 23.45
C LYS A 133 -8.90 -5.92 22.35
N LEU A 134 -8.00 -6.88 22.12
CA LEU A 134 -8.06 -7.85 21.06
C LEU A 134 -8.36 -9.24 21.61
N SER A 135 -9.15 -10.03 20.90
CA SER A 135 -9.18 -11.47 21.10
C SER A 135 -7.88 -12.10 20.62
N LYS A 136 -7.63 -13.36 20.93
CA LYS A 136 -6.48 -14.10 20.40
C LYS A 136 -6.47 -14.16 18.87
N LYS A 137 -7.66 -14.32 18.26
CA LYS A 137 -7.82 -14.34 16.80
C LYS A 137 -7.47 -12.98 16.18
N ALA A 138 -8.03 -11.89 16.71
CA ALA A 138 -7.74 -10.54 16.22
C ALA A 138 -6.27 -10.18 16.40
N TYR A 139 -5.64 -10.58 17.51
CA TYR A 139 -4.19 -10.42 17.73
C TYR A 139 -3.37 -11.13 16.64
N GLN A 140 -3.65 -12.40 16.36
CA GLN A 140 -2.91 -13.17 15.35
C GLN A 140 -3.04 -12.52 13.96
N LEU A 141 -4.26 -12.19 13.54
CA LEU A 141 -4.52 -11.54 12.27
C LEU A 141 -3.83 -10.17 12.18
N MET A 142 -3.87 -9.37 13.27
CA MET A 142 -3.20 -8.07 13.28
C MET A 142 -1.68 -8.21 13.09
N VAL A 143 -1.06 -9.20 13.71
CA VAL A 143 0.39 -9.44 13.60
C VAL A 143 0.77 -9.97 12.21
N GLU A 144 -0.10 -10.75 11.57
CA GLU A 144 0.12 -11.33 10.24
C GLU A 144 -0.10 -10.30 9.14
N GLU A 145 -1.24 -9.60 9.17
CA GLU A 145 -1.61 -8.63 8.13
C GLU A 145 -0.88 -7.28 8.28
N TYR A 146 -0.54 -6.89 9.53
CA TYR A 146 0.10 -5.61 9.84
C TYR A 146 1.32 -5.80 10.74
N PRO A 147 2.43 -6.34 10.24
CA PRO A 147 3.65 -6.58 11.04
C PRO A 147 4.19 -5.32 11.73
N THR A 148 3.95 -4.14 11.15
CA THR A 148 4.32 -2.84 11.71
C THR A 148 3.55 -2.48 12.99
N ALA A 149 2.44 -3.15 13.26
CA ALA A 149 1.67 -2.96 14.50
C ALA A 149 2.30 -3.67 15.72
N ARG A 150 3.23 -4.61 15.52
CA ARG A 150 3.86 -5.41 16.61
C ARG A 150 4.43 -4.58 17.75
N PRO A 151 5.17 -3.48 17.54
CA PRO A 151 5.72 -2.66 18.63
C PRO A 151 4.65 -2.04 19.54
N PHE A 152 3.42 -1.90 19.04
CA PHE A 152 2.29 -1.30 19.77
C PHE A 152 1.41 -2.33 20.47
N ILE A 153 1.75 -3.62 20.37
CA ILE A 153 0.97 -4.70 20.99
C ILE A 153 1.56 -5.06 22.35
N GLN A 154 0.69 -5.05 23.35
CA GLN A 154 0.99 -5.49 24.71
C GLN A 154 0.23 -6.77 25.03
N ILE A 155 0.94 -7.74 25.59
CA ILE A 155 0.34 -8.99 26.06
C ILE A 155 0.34 -8.94 27.59
N LYS A 156 -0.85 -8.77 28.17
CA LYS A 156 -1.06 -8.79 29.61
C LYS A 156 -1.68 -10.15 29.99
N ASN A 157 -0.94 -10.95 30.72
CA ASN A 157 -1.32 -12.34 31.03
C ASN A 157 -1.46 -13.23 29.78
N ARG A 158 -1.69 -14.55 29.94
CA ARG A 158 -1.66 -15.52 28.83
C ARG A 158 -2.76 -15.32 27.75
N ASN A 159 -3.77 -14.47 27.98
CA ASN A 159 -4.94 -14.35 27.09
C ASN A 159 -5.47 -12.91 26.93
N GLN A 160 -4.71 -11.89 27.26
CA GLN A 160 -5.16 -10.51 27.10
C GLN A 160 -4.20 -9.76 26.19
N TYR A 161 -4.70 -9.40 25.03
CA TYR A 161 -3.95 -8.70 23.98
C TYR A 161 -4.49 -7.29 23.83
N PHE A 162 -3.59 -6.32 23.80
CA PHE A 162 -3.94 -4.91 23.63
C PHE A 162 -3.08 -4.32 22.52
N PHE A 163 -3.68 -3.50 21.67
CA PHE A 163 -2.97 -2.56 20.83
C PHE A 163 -3.09 -1.18 21.49
N GLU A 164 -1.99 -0.45 21.61
CA GLU A 164 -1.99 0.89 22.21
C GLU A 164 -0.95 1.75 21.51
N GLY A 165 -1.39 2.86 20.88
CA GLY A 165 -0.51 3.79 20.18
C GLY A 165 -1.24 4.85 19.37
N GLU A 166 -0.46 5.78 18.83
CA GLU A 166 -0.96 6.77 17.87
C GLU A 166 -0.98 6.19 16.46
N ILE A 167 -2.05 6.43 15.73
CA ILE A 167 -2.16 6.05 14.32
C ILE A 167 -2.40 7.28 13.44
N PRO A 168 -1.84 7.31 12.21
CA PRO A 168 -1.95 8.47 11.34
C PRO A 168 -3.29 8.56 10.61
N HIS A 169 -4.07 7.46 10.54
CA HIS A 169 -5.27 7.40 9.71
C HIS A 169 -6.27 6.34 10.19
N LEU A 170 -7.54 6.73 10.38
CA LEU A 170 -8.58 5.85 10.92
C LEU A 170 -9.08 4.74 9.97
N PRO A 171 -9.30 4.98 8.65
CA PRO A 171 -9.90 4.01 7.73
C PRO A 171 -9.23 2.65 7.68
N GLY A 172 -7.90 2.56 7.74
CA GLY A 172 -7.20 1.28 7.70
C GLY A 172 -7.51 0.41 8.92
N LEU A 173 -7.40 0.99 10.12
CA LEU A 173 -7.73 0.30 11.37
C LEU A 173 -9.23 -0.01 11.45
N ALA A 174 -10.09 0.92 11.02
CA ALA A 174 -11.53 0.73 11.02
C ALA A 174 -11.94 -0.46 10.11
N ARG A 175 -11.31 -0.60 8.92
CA ARG A 175 -11.54 -1.75 8.04
C ARG A 175 -11.18 -3.07 8.74
N PHE A 176 -10.05 -3.13 9.42
CA PHE A 176 -9.67 -4.30 10.21
C PHE A 176 -10.70 -4.62 11.29
N ILE A 177 -11.15 -3.62 12.05
CA ILE A 177 -12.16 -3.81 13.13
C ILE A 177 -13.49 -4.31 12.56
N LEU A 178 -13.97 -3.69 11.46
CA LEU A 178 -15.24 -4.05 10.83
C LEU A 178 -15.23 -5.46 10.20
N SER A 179 -14.05 -5.95 9.79
CA SER A 179 -13.91 -7.33 9.29
C SER A 179 -13.97 -8.40 10.41
N LEU A 180 -13.89 -8.00 11.67
CA LEU A 180 -13.77 -8.89 12.83
C LEU A 180 -14.81 -8.53 13.92
N PRO A 181 -16.11 -8.65 13.63
CA PRO A 181 -17.15 -8.28 14.58
C PRO A 181 -17.06 -9.11 15.88
N GLY A 182 -17.06 -8.40 17.02
CA GLY A 182 -16.95 -9.03 18.34
C GLY A 182 -15.55 -9.41 18.80
N GLU A 183 -14.54 -9.38 17.91
CA GLU A 183 -13.16 -9.78 18.21
C GLU A 183 -12.27 -8.62 18.68
N VAL A 184 -12.70 -7.38 18.42
CA VAL A 184 -11.99 -6.15 18.79
C VAL A 184 -12.90 -5.23 19.58
N LYS A 185 -12.44 -4.77 20.75
CA LYS A 185 -13.13 -3.76 21.55
C LYS A 185 -12.29 -2.48 21.57
N VAL A 186 -12.89 -1.36 21.16
CA VAL A 186 -12.27 -0.04 21.26
C VAL A 186 -12.43 0.47 22.69
N GLU A 187 -11.33 0.48 23.46
CA GLU A 187 -11.32 1.02 24.81
C GLU A 187 -11.18 2.55 24.78
N GLU A 188 -10.17 3.06 24.08
CA GLU A 188 -9.91 4.49 23.89
C GLU A 188 -9.81 4.84 22.40
N GLY A 189 -10.26 6.05 22.03
CA GLY A 189 -10.30 6.55 20.63
C GLY A 189 -11.72 6.98 20.24
N ASN A 190 -12.14 8.17 20.66
CA ASN A 190 -13.50 8.68 20.39
C ASN A 190 -13.71 8.92 18.90
N GLU A 191 -12.71 9.43 18.19
CA GLU A 191 -12.76 9.66 16.76
C GLU A 191 -12.92 8.35 15.97
N LEU A 192 -12.24 7.29 16.43
CA LEU A 192 -12.38 5.95 15.83
C LEU A 192 -13.79 5.40 16.08
N LYS A 193 -14.34 5.56 17.28
CA LYS A 193 -15.71 5.11 17.58
C LYS A 193 -16.74 5.85 16.72
N ALA A 194 -16.60 7.17 16.58
CA ALA A 194 -17.47 7.97 15.72
C ALA A 194 -17.36 7.54 14.26
N TYR A 195 -16.14 7.35 13.76
CA TYR A 195 -15.88 6.90 12.39
C TYR A 195 -16.49 5.51 12.14
N LEU A 196 -16.30 4.55 13.04
CA LEU A 196 -16.88 3.20 12.93
C LEU A 196 -18.41 3.25 12.87
N THR A 197 -19.04 4.06 13.74
CA THR A 197 -20.48 4.24 13.76
C THR A 197 -20.99 4.79 12.41
N GLU A 198 -20.33 5.79 11.88
CA GLU A 198 -20.66 6.37 10.58
C GLU A 198 -20.53 5.34 9.45
N GLN A 199 -19.46 4.53 9.43
CA GLN A 199 -19.26 3.51 8.40
C GLN A 199 -20.31 2.41 8.48
N ILE A 200 -20.69 1.97 9.69
CA ILE A 200 -21.74 0.98 9.89
C ILE A 200 -23.09 1.49 9.35
N GLN A 201 -23.41 2.76 9.60
CA GLN A 201 -24.64 3.37 9.11
C GLN A 201 -24.68 3.51 7.59
N LYS A 202 -23.54 3.76 6.94
CA LYS A 202 -23.45 3.92 5.47
C LYS A 202 -23.45 2.58 4.72
N GLY A 203 -23.02 1.50 5.31
CA GLY A 203 -22.65 0.28 4.58
C GLY A 203 -23.56 -0.91 4.69
N PHE A 204 -24.56 -0.91 5.58
CA PHE A 204 -25.30 -2.14 5.89
C PHE A 204 -26.83 -2.04 5.76
N PHE A 205 -27.40 -0.88 5.36
CA PHE A 205 -28.85 -0.73 5.17
C PHE A 205 -29.18 0.26 4.07
#